data_ffe961381c0e4cec10e85dd51ac03b09
#
_entry.id   ffe961381c0e4cec10e85dd51ac03b09
#
_cell.length_a   1.000
_cell.length_b   1.000
_cell.length_c   1.000
_cell.angle_alpha   90.00
_cell.angle_beta   90.00
_cell.angle_gamma   90.00
#
_symmetry.space_group_name_H-M   'P 1'
#
loop_
_entity.id
_entity.type
_entity.pdbx_description
1 polymer ?
#
loop_
_entity_poly.entity_id
_entity_poly.type
_entity_poly.pdbx_seq_one_letter_code
_entity_poly.pdbx_strand_id
1 'polypeptide(L)'
;DYGKNWRAALSIHHSGNDLVENITYEDIRVEESDEAFLCMGYFFVPQYYYDGDTPPLGVVMRNITFKNVTYNGKKKAPSYLYNVMRQTIGGVREGEGTYYDKSNPDYKITMENIVFDNVKYQGTKIDSLDKAKECGFMIEPEVDVKFK
;
A
#
# COMPACT_ATOMS: atom_id res chain seq x y z
N ASP A 1 2.03 10.49 -11.08
CA ASP A 1 3.38 10.75 -10.57
C ASP A 1 3.64 9.89 -9.33
N TYR A 2 3.99 8.63 -9.54
CA TYR A 2 4.18 7.65 -8.45
C TYR A 2 5.45 7.91 -7.61
N GLY A 3 6.34 8.79 -8.04
CA GLY A 3 7.61 9.07 -7.37
C GLY A 3 7.48 9.78 -6.02
N LYS A 4 6.30 10.32 -5.70
CA LYS A 4 6.04 11.01 -4.43
C LYS A 4 5.13 10.22 -3.49
N ASN A 5 4.42 9.21 -3.99
CA ASN A 5 3.31 8.58 -3.27
C ASN A 5 3.71 7.48 -2.28
N TRP A 6 4.99 7.19 -2.15
CA TRP A 6 5.46 6.20 -1.17
C TRP A 6 5.64 6.77 0.24
N ARG A 7 5.61 8.09 0.39
CA ARG A 7 5.64 8.74 1.69
C ARG A 7 4.21 8.91 2.17
N ALA A 8 3.95 8.40 3.36
CA ALA A 8 2.66 8.50 4.00
C ALA A 8 2.83 8.68 5.49
N ALA A 9 1.79 9.20 6.15
CA ALA A 9 1.77 9.27 7.60
C ALA A 9 1.85 7.87 8.23
N LEU A 10 1.18 6.90 7.61
CA LEU A 10 1.26 5.47 7.97
C LEU A 10 1.67 4.67 6.74
N SER A 11 2.76 3.90 6.84
CA SER A 11 3.24 3.14 5.69
C SER A 11 3.79 1.77 6.06
N ILE A 12 3.53 0.82 5.15
CA ILE A 12 4.18 -0.48 5.13
C ILE A 12 4.72 -0.68 3.72
N HIS A 13 6.02 -0.57 3.58
CA HIS A 13 6.71 -0.81 2.33
C HIS A 13 7.51 -2.09 2.43
N HIS A 14 7.29 -2.97 1.49
CA HIS A 14 7.97 -4.24 1.42
C HIS A 14 8.69 -4.37 0.08
N SER A 15 9.92 -4.84 0.09
CA SER A 15 10.75 -4.98 -1.11
C SER A 15 11.51 -6.31 -1.17
N GLY A 16 11.33 -7.19 -0.21
CA GLY A 16 11.97 -8.50 -0.13
C GLY A 16 11.01 -9.67 -0.40
N ASN A 17 11.50 -10.87 -0.16
CA ASN A 17 10.72 -12.12 -0.25
C ASN A 17 10.03 -12.51 1.05
N ASP A 18 10.14 -11.67 2.06
CA ASP A 18 9.70 -12.02 3.41
C ASP A 18 8.19 -11.84 3.56
N LEU A 19 7.65 -12.55 4.53
CA LEU A 19 6.29 -12.40 4.97
C LEU A 19 6.17 -11.19 5.90
N VAL A 20 5.22 -10.29 5.59
CA VAL A 20 4.82 -9.18 6.45
C VAL A 20 3.45 -9.47 7.05
N GLU A 21 3.38 -9.72 8.34
CA GLU A 21 2.13 -10.11 8.97
C GLU A 21 1.95 -9.61 10.40
N ASN A 22 0.69 -9.67 10.87
CA ASN A 22 0.31 -9.42 12.25
C ASN A 22 0.70 -8.02 12.76
N ILE A 23 0.46 -7.00 11.93
CA ILE A 23 0.74 -5.61 12.26
C ILE A 23 -0.58 -4.92 12.65
N THR A 24 -0.56 -4.20 13.75
CA THR A 24 -1.68 -3.36 14.17
C THR A 24 -1.25 -1.92 14.36
N TYR A 25 -1.92 -1.02 13.67
CA TYR A 25 -1.92 0.41 13.93
C TYR A 25 -3.15 0.73 14.75
N GLU A 26 -2.99 1.13 15.99
CA GLU A 26 -4.12 1.35 16.92
C GLU A 26 -4.04 2.72 17.57
N ASP A 27 -5.22 3.37 17.70
CA ASP A 27 -5.41 4.64 18.39
C ASP A 27 -4.52 5.77 17.84
N ILE A 28 -4.43 5.86 16.52
CA ILE A 28 -3.58 6.85 15.84
C ILE A 28 -4.43 7.99 15.29
N ARG A 29 -3.96 9.20 15.56
CA ARG A 29 -4.53 10.42 15.02
C ARG A 29 -3.50 11.18 14.21
N VAL A 30 -3.79 11.35 12.92
CA VAL A 30 -2.97 12.12 11.99
C VAL A 30 -3.64 13.47 11.76
N GLU A 31 -2.96 14.55 12.16
CA GLU A 31 -3.51 15.91 12.06
C GLU A 31 -3.30 16.52 10.68
N GLU A 32 -2.21 16.19 10.02
CA GLU A 32 -1.91 16.65 8.67
C GLU A 32 -0.91 15.72 8.00
N SER A 33 -0.98 15.61 6.69
CA SER A 33 0.04 14.96 5.87
C SER A 33 0.22 15.73 4.57
N ASP A 34 1.44 16.02 4.20
CA ASP A 34 1.75 16.72 2.95
C ASP A 34 1.70 15.82 1.72
N GLU A 35 1.69 14.49 1.90
CA GLU A 35 1.68 13.54 0.81
C GLU A 35 0.48 12.58 0.92
N ALA A 36 0.64 11.41 1.53
CA ALA A 36 -0.43 10.45 1.68
C ALA A 36 -0.79 10.21 3.16
N PHE A 37 -2.03 9.78 3.42
CA PHE A 37 -2.44 9.35 4.74
C PHE A 37 -1.93 7.94 5.03
N LEU A 38 -2.19 7.00 4.12
CA LEU A 38 -1.80 5.61 4.26
C LEU A 38 -1.19 5.10 2.96
N CYS A 39 -0.09 4.36 3.05
CA CYS A 39 0.50 3.67 1.91
C CYS A 39 0.97 2.28 2.31
N MET A 40 0.38 1.28 1.67
CA MET A 40 0.79 -0.11 1.80
C MET A 40 1.11 -0.67 0.42
N GLY A 41 2.23 -1.33 0.30
CA GLY A 41 2.54 -1.96 -0.97
C GLY A 41 3.90 -2.60 -1.05
N TYR A 42 4.06 -3.35 -2.10
CA TYR A 42 5.35 -3.88 -2.49
C TYR A 42 6.02 -2.91 -3.47
N PHE A 43 7.25 -2.56 -3.16
CA PHE A 43 8.06 -1.67 -3.99
C PHE A 43 9.35 -2.38 -4.38
N PHE A 44 9.41 -2.82 -5.60
CA PHE A 44 10.65 -3.32 -6.16
C PHE A 44 11.51 -2.16 -6.63
N VAL A 45 12.74 -2.10 -6.14
CA VAL A 45 13.71 -1.08 -6.53
C VAL A 45 14.90 -1.78 -7.16
N PRO A 46 14.94 -1.90 -8.49
CA PRO A 46 15.97 -2.68 -9.20
C PRO A 46 17.39 -2.30 -8.84
N GLN A 47 17.63 -1.04 -8.51
CA GLN A 47 18.95 -0.55 -8.13
C GLN A 47 19.53 -1.15 -6.83
N TYR A 48 18.69 -1.80 -6.03
CA TYR A 48 19.13 -2.50 -4.82
C TYR A 48 19.36 -4.00 -5.04
N TYR A 49 19.06 -4.48 -6.24
CA TYR A 49 19.28 -5.87 -6.62
C TYR A 49 20.43 -5.92 -7.61
N TYR A 50 21.38 -6.80 -7.38
CA TYR A 50 22.51 -7.00 -8.29
C TYR A 50 22.05 -7.62 -9.60
N ASP A 51 22.80 -7.39 -10.67
CA ASP A 51 22.58 -8.04 -11.96
C ASP A 51 22.48 -9.56 -11.78
N GLY A 52 21.32 -10.13 -12.15
CA GLY A 52 21.04 -11.55 -12.01
C GLY A 52 20.13 -11.95 -10.87
N ASP A 53 19.76 -11.02 -9.99
CA ASP A 53 18.76 -11.30 -8.97
C ASP A 53 17.37 -11.39 -9.61
N THR A 54 16.69 -12.48 -9.35
CA THR A 54 15.29 -12.61 -9.73
C THR A 54 14.42 -11.83 -8.75
N PRO A 55 13.39 -11.11 -9.24
CA PRO A 55 12.43 -10.47 -8.34
C PRO A 55 11.78 -11.53 -7.46
N PRO A 56 11.45 -11.14 -6.23
CA PRO A 56 10.84 -12.07 -5.29
C PRO A 56 9.50 -12.59 -5.81
N LEU A 57 9.34 -13.88 -5.71
CA LEU A 57 8.12 -14.59 -6.05
C LEU A 57 7.31 -14.80 -4.77
N GLY A 58 6.02 -14.50 -4.79
CA GLY A 58 5.12 -14.84 -3.69
C GLY A 58 5.22 -13.96 -2.43
N VAL A 59 5.30 -12.67 -2.62
CA VAL A 59 5.25 -11.72 -1.49
C VAL A 59 3.88 -11.74 -0.84
N VAL A 60 3.83 -11.91 0.47
CA VAL A 60 2.59 -11.94 1.24
C VAL A 60 2.60 -10.86 2.31
N MET A 61 1.56 -10.03 2.32
CA MET A 61 1.21 -9.14 3.44
C MET A 61 -0.14 -9.58 3.98
N ARG A 62 -0.23 -9.89 5.26
CA ARG A 62 -1.50 -10.37 5.82
C ARG A 62 -1.73 -9.98 7.27
N ASN A 63 -3.00 -10.04 7.67
CA ASN A 63 -3.40 -9.75 9.05
C ASN A 63 -2.92 -8.38 9.52
N ILE A 64 -3.22 -7.35 8.74
CA ILE A 64 -2.84 -5.98 9.06
C ILE A 64 -4.09 -5.20 9.44
N THR A 65 -4.10 -4.64 10.63
CA THR A 65 -5.27 -3.95 11.16
C THR A 65 -4.97 -2.47 11.41
N PHE A 66 -5.85 -1.63 10.92
CA PHE A 66 -5.93 -0.21 11.26
C PHE A 66 -7.16 -0.02 12.14
N LYS A 67 -6.94 0.21 13.45
CA LYS A 67 -8.01 0.30 14.45
C LYS A 67 -8.02 1.67 15.10
N ASN A 68 -9.19 2.32 15.13
CA ASN A 68 -9.32 3.68 15.66
C ASN A 68 -8.29 4.66 15.03
N VAL A 69 -8.10 4.59 13.73
CA VAL A 69 -7.15 5.44 13.02
C VAL A 69 -7.89 6.57 12.35
N THR A 70 -7.46 7.81 12.60
CA THR A 70 -8.17 9.00 12.11
C THR A 70 -7.23 9.95 11.40
N TYR A 71 -7.66 10.43 10.23
CA TYR A 71 -7.05 11.55 9.53
C TYR A 71 -7.93 12.80 9.68
N ASN A 72 -7.40 13.84 10.28
CA ASN A 72 -8.09 15.10 10.54
C ASN A 72 -7.57 16.28 9.71
N GLY A 73 -6.56 16.04 8.86
CA GLY A 73 -5.92 17.09 8.09
C GLY A 73 -6.90 17.89 7.23
N LYS A 74 -6.61 19.17 7.04
CA LYS A 74 -7.40 20.04 6.16
C LYS A 74 -7.12 19.78 4.68
N LYS A 75 -5.89 19.40 4.36
CA LYS A 75 -5.50 18.99 3.01
C LYS A 75 -6.00 17.58 2.72
N LYS A 76 -6.31 17.32 1.45
CA LYS A 76 -6.55 15.94 1.01
C LYS A 76 -5.24 15.17 0.98
N ALA A 77 -5.19 14.05 1.67
CA ALA A 77 -4.08 13.12 1.67
C ALA A 77 -4.60 11.76 1.17
N PRO A 78 -4.29 11.36 -0.08
CA PRO A 78 -4.76 10.10 -0.63
C PRO A 78 -4.18 8.91 0.15
N SER A 79 -4.77 7.74 -0.06
CA SER A 79 -4.27 6.48 0.49
C SER A 79 -4.11 5.44 -0.60
N TYR A 80 -3.13 4.56 -0.44
CA TYR A 80 -2.76 3.59 -1.47
C TYR A 80 -2.57 2.20 -0.87
N LEU A 81 -3.29 1.21 -1.40
CA LEU A 81 -3.10 -0.21 -1.12
C LEU A 81 -2.83 -0.93 -2.43
N TYR A 82 -1.57 -1.28 -2.67
CA TYR A 82 -1.10 -1.86 -3.91
C TYR A 82 -0.66 -3.30 -3.70
N ASN A 83 -1.34 -4.24 -4.34
CA ASN A 83 -0.90 -5.62 -4.46
C ASN A 83 -0.01 -5.86 -5.67
N VAL A 84 0.39 -4.81 -6.34
CA VAL A 84 1.21 -4.87 -7.55
C VAL A 84 2.57 -4.34 -7.25
N MET A 85 3.57 -5.07 -7.69
CA MET A 85 4.92 -4.59 -7.79
C MET A 85 4.97 -3.35 -8.70
N ARG A 86 5.19 -2.17 -8.16
CA ARG A 86 5.35 -0.96 -8.96
C ARG A 86 6.80 -0.54 -8.93
N GLN A 87 7.34 -0.49 -10.11
CA GLN A 87 8.66 0.06 -10.32
C GLN A 87 8.55 1.57 -10.32
N THR A 88 8.95 2.21 -9.28
CA THR A 88 9.10 3.65 -9.37
C THR A 88 9.92 4.21 -8.25
N ILE A 89 11.17 4.31 -8.31
CA ILE A 89 11.86 5.45 -7.70
C ILE A 89 13.27 5.47 -8.27
N GLY A 90 13.71 6.62 -8.74
CA GLY A 90 15.08 6.81 -9.17
C GLY A 90 15.34 6.61 -10.67
N GLY A 91 14.34 6.82 -11.52
CA GLY A 91 14.59 6.99 -12.95
C GLY A 91 14.55 5.73 -13.80
N VAL A 92 14.08 4.62 -13.28
CA VAL A 92 13.76 3.48 -14.14
C VAL A 92 12.43 3.77 -14.82
N ARG A 93 12.46 3.92 -16.13
CA ARG A 93 11.29 4.24 -16.93
C ARG A 93 10.35 3.05 -16.98
N GLU A 94 9.06 3.33 -16.97
CA GLU A 94 8.03 2.34 -17.23
C GLU A 94 8.37 1.60 -18.53
N GLY A 95 8.55 0.28 -18.47
CA GLY A 95 8.89 -0.57 -19.61
C GLY A 95 10.38 -0.93 -19.78
N GLU A 96 11.28 -0.39 -19.00
CA GLU A 96 12.71 -0.76 -19.02
C GLU A 96 13.02 -1.85 -18.00
N GLY A 97 12.37 -2.97 -18.06
CA GLY A 97 12.73 -4.10 -17.22
C GLY A 97 11.74 -5.24 -17.40
N THR A 98 12.27 -6.38 -17.73
CA THR A 98 11.55 -7.65 -17.83
C THR A 98 10.99 -8.16 -16.50
N TYR A 99 11.10 -7.38 -15.44
CA TYR A 99 10.76 -7.78 -14.07
C TYR A 99 9.27 -7.67 -13.74
N TYR A 100 8.45 -7.26 -14.71
CA TYR A 100 7.05 -6.89 -14.50
C TYR A 100 6.11 -7.53 -15.47
N ASP A 101 6.08 -8.82 -15.48
CA ASP A 101 5.05 -9.52 -16.21
C ASP A 101 3.89 -9.87 -15.28
N LYS A 102 2.85 -9.04 -15.28
CA LYS A 102 1.59 -9.33 -14.56
C LYS A 102 0.96 -10.65 -15.01
N SER A 103 1.32 -11.16 -16.18
CA SER A 103 0.84 -12.43 -16.70
C SER A 103 1.61 -13.62 -16.12
N ASN A 104 2.78 -13.39 -15.49
CA ASN A 104 3.52 -14.46 -14.87
C ASN A 104 2.84 -14.87 -13.55
N PRO A 105 2.27 -16.08 -13.47
CA PRO A 105 1.56 -16.54 -12.28
C PRO A 105 2.47 -16.69 -11.04
N ASP A 106 3.78 -16.69 -11.24
CA ASP A 106 4.73 -16.80 -10.15
C ASP A 106 4.95 -15.47 -9.43
N TYR A 107 4.59 -14.34 -10.06
CA TYR A 107 4.58 -13.02 -9.41
C TYR A 107 3.29 -12.80 -8.63
N LYS A 108 3.16 -13.45 -7.50
CA LYS A 108 2.02 -13.29 -6.62
C LYS A 108 2.35 -12.39 -5.45
N ILE A 109 1.83 -11.18 -5.50
CA ILE A 109 1.76 -10.32 -4.32
C ILE A 109 0.34 -10.42 -3.80
N THR A 110 0.20 -10.90 -2.58
CA THR A 110 -1.10 -11.00 -1.93
C THR A 110 -1.16 -10.06 -0.74
N MET A 111 -2.27 -9.34 -0.63
CA MET A 111 -2.63 -8.58 0.57
C MET A 111 -3.93 -9.17 1.10
N GLU A 112 -3.80 -9.93 2.19
CA GLU A 112 -4.89 -10.72 2.74
C GLU A 112 -5.28 -10.20 4.13
N ASN A 113 -6.58 -10.17 4.39
CA ASN A 113 -7.10 -9.79 5.68
C ASN A 113 -6.56 -8.44 6.18
N ILE A 114 -6.70 -7.42 5.35
CA ILE A 114 -6.44 -6.03 5.72
C ILE A 114 -7.71 -5.47 6.37
N VAL A 115 -7.65 -5.08 7.61
CA VAL A 115 -8.84 -4.70 8.38
C VAL A 115 -8.83 -3.21 8.69
N PHE A 116 -9.90 -2.53 8.29
CA PHE A 116 -10.21 -1.16 8.70
C PHE A 116 -11.29 -1.21 9.78
N ASP A 117 -10.87 -1.07 11.04
CA ASP A 117 -11.74 -1.07 12.21
C ASP A 117 -11.84 0.36 12.76
N ASN A 118 -12.98 1.01 12.50
CA ASN A 118 -13.21 2.40 12.87
C ASN A 118 -12.13 3.36 12.31
N VAL A 119 -11.81 3.23 11.03
CA VAL A 119 -10.96 4.20 10.32
C VAL A 119 -11.81 5.39 9.88
N LYS A 120 -11.30 6.60 10.11
CA LYS A 120 -11.99 7.85 9.74
C LYS A 120 -11.09 8.76 8.92
N TYR A 121 -11.67 9.37 7.91
CA TYR A 121 -11.01 10.36 7.06
C TYR A 121 -11.81 11.65 7.04
N GLN A 122 -11.25 12.72 7.60
CA GLN A 122 -11.92 14.03 7.70
C GLN A 122 -13.37 13.93 8.24
N GLY A 123 -13.56 13.15 9.30
CA GLY A 123 -14.84 12.91 9.93
C GLY A 123 -15.71 11.82 9.29
N THR A 124 -15.40 11.35 8.09
CA THR A 124 -16.12 10.29 7.40
C THR A 124 -15.58 8.92 7.82
N LYS A 125 -16.44 8.04 8.32
CA LYS A 125 -16.06 6.64 8.59
C LYS A 125 -15.88 5.89 7.27
N ILE A 126 -14.78 5.16 7.17
CA ILE A 126 -14.48 4.28 6.04
C ILE A 126 -15.02 2.89 6.36
N ASP A 127 -16.24 2.61 5.92
CA ASP A 127 -16.97 1.38 6.21
C ASP A 127 -17.30 0.54 4.97
N SER A 128 -16.82 0.97 3.81
CA SER A 128 -16.99 0.28 2.53
C SER A 128 -15.93 0.70 1.51
N LEU A 129 -15.77 -0.09 0.45
CA LEU A 129 -14.89 0.27 -0.66
C LEU A 129 -15.32 1.57 -1.35
N ASP A 130 -16.62 1.81 -1.46
CA ASP A 130 -17.13 3.03 -2.08
C ASP A 130 -16.78 4.26 -1.23
N LYS A 131 -16.97 4.18 0.08
CA LYS A 131 -16.53 5.24 1.00
C LYS A 131 -15.04 5.46 0.97
N ALA A 132 -14.26 4.39 0.90
CA ALA A 132 -12.82 4.49 0.74
C ALA A 132 -12.45 5.26 -0.54
N LYS A 133 -13.06 4.93 -1.68
CA LYS A 133 -12.83 5.63 -2.95
C LYS A 133 -13.24 7.10 -2.89
N GLU A 134 -14.41 7.41 -2.32
CA GLU A 134 -14.87 8.79 -2.12
C GLU A 134 -13.87 9.62 -1.30
N CYS A 135 -13.21 8.99 -0.34
CA CYS A 135 -12.19 9.61 0.51
C CYS A 135 -10.77 9.60 -0.09
N GLY A 136 -10.63 9.16 -1.34
CA GLY A 136 -9.33 9.18 -2.05
C GLY A 136 -8.43 7.97 -1.77
N PHE A 137 -9.00 6.85 -1.32
CA PHE A 137 -8.28 5.60 -1.22
C PHE A 137 -8.23 4.90 -2.57
N MET A 138 -7.05 4.58 -3.02
CA MET A 138 -6.81 3.72 -4.18
C MET A 138 -6.46 2.33 -3.68
N ILE A 139 -7.42 1.43 -3.81
CA ILE A 139 -7.30 0.03 -3.37
C ILE A 139 -7.34 -0.83 -4.63
N GLU A 140 -6.29 -1.60 -4.86
CA GLU A 140 -6.22 -2.54 -5.99
C GLU A 140 -7.26 -3.66 -5.81
N PRO A 141 -7.86 -4.17 -6.90
CA PRO A 141 -9.00 -5.09 -6.83
C PRO A 141 -8.75 -6.39 -6.06
N GLU A 142 -7.50 -6.85 -6.06
CA GLU A 142 -7.13 -8.12 -5.43
C GLU A 142 -6.76 -7.98 -3.95
N VAL A 143 -6.77 -6.76 -3.40
CA VAL A 143 -6.53 -6.53 -1.97
C VAL A 143 -7.76 -6.94 -1.17
N ASP A 144 -7.62 -7.92 -0.28
CA ASP A 144 -8.70 -8.35 0.63
C ASP A 144 -8.82 -7.38 1.80
N VAL A 145 -9.70 -6.38 1.65
CA VAL A 145 -9.98 -5.38 2.69
C VAL A 145 -11.33 -5.68 3.35
N LYS A 146 -11.33 -5.66 4.67
CA LYS A 146 -12.51 -5.81 5.53
C LYS A 146 -12.76 -4.54 6.30
N PHE A 147 -14.01 -4.17 6.41
CA PHE A 147 -14.48 -2.98 7.14
C PHE A 147 -15.30 -3.37 8.36
N LYS A 148 -15.05 -2.67 9.49
CA LYS A 148 -15.76 -2.88 10.76
C LYS A 148 -16.26 -1.57 11.37
#